data_b609c4aa2434cb0fef963deb49245abc
#
_entry.id   b609c4aa2434cb0fef963deb49245abc
#
_cell.length_a   1.000
_cell.length_b   1.000
_cell.length_c   1.000
_cell.angle_alpha   90.00
_cell.angle_beta   90.00
_cell.angle_gamma   90.00
#
_symmetry.space_group_name_H-M   'P 1'
#
loop_
_entity.id
_entity.type
_entity.pdbx_description
1 polymer ?
#
loop_
_entity_poly.entity_id
_entity_poly.type
_entity_poly.pdbx_seq_one_letter_code
_entity_poly.pdbx_strand_id
1 'polypeptide(L)'
;MLAAGKIYQHWDDDPDRGAIAFNKGAFGESYSTPTYLKQGWSEADSLWFYNITQGSALIPYDFYLNLELQNSNELIRDNSVIDKYRYLPQKATFFNPDGLAVGFAKETYQGKDYMGYTCAACHTSQVNYKGQAIRIDGGPTMADIVSYLKAIERLKIVAIGFAIFLPAISGAEPCTGSYI
;
A
#
# COMPACT_ATOMS: atom_id res chain seq x y z
N MET A 1 -4.03 -27.87 -11.42
CA MET A 1 -3.63 -26.92 -12.49
C MET A 1 -4.74 -25.95 -12.92
N LEU A 2 -6.02 -26.22 -12.73
CA LEU A 2 -7.12 -25.28 -13.08
C LEU A 2 -7.27 -24.04 -12.17
N ALA A 3 -6.75 -24.07 -10.96
CA ALA A 3 -6.87 -22.94 -10.02
C ALA A 3 -5.92 -21.77 -10.34
N ALA A 4 -4.72 -22.02 -10.84
CA ALA A 4 -3.75 -20.99 -11.16
C ALA A 4 -4.23 -20.08 -12.31
N GLY A 5 -4.79 -20.67 -13.39
CA GLY A 5 -5.29 -19.88 -14.52
C GLY A 5 -6.44 -18.91 -14.16
N LYS A 6 -7.30 -19.28 -13.18
CA LYS A 6 -8.37 -18.40 -12.71
C LYS A 6 -7.86 -17.25 -11.84
N ILE A 7 -6.76 -17.43 -11.12
CA ILE A 7 -6.16 -16.38 -10.29
C ILE A 7 -5.61 -15.27 -11.19
N TYR A 8 -4.84 -15.63 -12.23
CA TYR A 8 -4.31 -14.63 -13.17
C TYR A 8 -5.41 -13.88 -13.91
N GLN A 9 -6.54 -14.53 -14.24
CA GLN A 9 -7.67 -13.87 -14.89
C GLN A 9 -8.18 -12.67 -14.09
N HIS A 10 -8.28 -12.75 -12.76
CA HIS A 10 -8.69 -11.60 -11.94
C HIS A 10 -7.70 -10.44 -11.98
N TRP A 11 -6.43 -10.70 -12.25
CA TRP A 11 -5.43 -9.65 -12.42
C TRP A 11 -5.53 -9.01 -13.81
N ASP A 12 -5.79 -9.82 -14.83
CA ASP A 12 -5.93 -9.38 -16.22
C ASP A 12 -7.21 -8.59 -16.44
N ASP A 13 -8.29 -8.95 -15.74
CA ASP A 13 -9.59 -8.28 -15.81
C ASP A 13 -9.60 -6.91 -15.12
N ASP A 14 -8.58 -6.56 -14.32
CA ASP A 14 -8.42 -5.24 -13.68
C ASP A 14 -7.08 -4.60 -14.09
N PRO A 15 -6.94 -4.13 -15.33
CA PRO A 15 -5.71 -3.52 -15.83
C PRO A 15 -5.32 -2.27 -15.06
N ASP A 16 -6.28 -1.61 -14.40
CA ASP A 16 -6.06 -0.45 -13.55
C ASP A 16 -5.54 -0.83 -12.15
N ARG A 17 -5.59 -2.13 -11.80
CA ARG A 17 -5.11 -2.67 -10.52
C ARG A 17 -5.62 -1.88 -9.30
N GLY A 18 -6.88 -1.48 -9.37
CA GLY A 18 -7.49 -0.64 -8.34
C GLY A 18 -7.04 0.81 -8.32
N ALA A 19 -6.24 1.28 -9.27
CA ALA A 19 -5.82 2.67 -9.32
C ALA A 19 -7.02 3.63 -9.43
N ILE A 20 -6.92 4.77 -8.77
CA ILE A 20 -7.96 5.81 -8.78
C ILE A 20 -7.39 7.15 -9.21
N ALA A 21 -8.23 7.96 -9.85
CA ALA A 21 -7.91 9.36 -10.13
C ALA A 21 -8.02 10.18 -8.83
N PHE A 22 -7.09 11.10 -8.64
CA PHE A 22 -7.09 11.98 -7.47
C PHE A 22 -6.86 13.42 -7.92
N ASN A 23 -7.96 14.19 -8.08
CA ASN A 23 -7.95 15.50 -8.76
C ASN A 23 -7.15 16.58 -8.04
N LYS A 24 -6.97 16.45 -6.73
CA LYS A 24 -6.25 17.41 -5.89
C LYS A 24 -5.26 16.71 -4.97
N GLY A 25 -4.67 15.64 -5.45
CA GLY A 25 -3.75 14.82 -4.68
C GLY A 25 -2.36 15.45 -4.53
N ALA A 26 -1.55 14.84 -3.69
CA ALA A 26 -0.16 15.25 -3.42
C ALA A 26 0.74 15.19 -4.67
N PHE A 27 0.31 14.48 -5.72
CA PHE A 27 1.01 14.37 -7.01
C PHE A 27 0.54 15.38 -8.05
N GLY A 28 -0.40 16.28 -7.68
CA GLY A 28 -1.03 17.22 -8.62
C GLY A 28 -2.30 16.64 -9.26
N GLU A 29 -2.80 17.36 -10.27
CA GLU A 29 -4.07 17.00 -10.91
C GLU A 29 -3.98 15.73 -11.75
N SER A 30 -4.97 14.85 -11.57
CA SER A 30 -5.23 13.70 -12.43
C SER A 30 -6.74 13.57 -12.63
N TYR A 31 -7.20 13.63 -13.88
CA TYR A 31 -8.61 13.57 -14.25
C TYR A 31 -9.04 12.19 -14.76
N SER A 32 -8.10 11.29 -14.93
CA SER A 32 -8.34 9.91 -15.36
C SER A 32 -7.63 8.93 -14.47
N THR A 33 -8.08 7.69 -14.50
CA THR A 33 -7.38 6.57 -13.87
C THR A 33 -5.92 6.53 -14.32
N PRO A 34 -4.97 6.39 -13.39
CA PRO A 34 -3.56 6.27 -13.74
C PRO A 34 -3.29 5.13 -14.72
N THR A 35 -2.47 5.39 -15.71
CA THR A 35 -1.98 4.37 -16.64
C THR A 35 -0.62 3.84 -16.16
N TYR A 36 -0.36 2.56 -16.42
CA TYR A 36 0.93 1.95 -16.07
C TYR A 36 1.91 2.04 -17.24
N LEU A 37 3.14 2.47 -16.96
CA LEU A 37 4.20 2.47 -17.93
C LEU A 37 4.51 1.02 -18.34
N LYS A 38 4.47 0.74 -19.63
CA LYS A 38 4.82 -0.59 -20.15
C LYS A 38 6.33 -0.81 -20.07
N GLN A 39 6.76 -1.69 -19.17
CA GLN A 39 8.18 -1.96 -18.88
C GLN A 39 8.60 -3.38 -19.24
N GLY A 40 7.73 -4.15 -19.88
CA GLY A 40 8.02 -5.53 -20.30
C GLY A 40 7.89 -6.58 -19.19
N TRP A 41 7.30 -6.22 -18.06
CA TRP A 41 6.98 -7.20 -17.00
C TRP A 41 5.86 -8.12 -17.46
N SER A 42 5.95 -9.38 -17.08
CA SER A 42 4.83 -10.30 -17.21
C SER A 42 3.75 -9.98 -16.17
N GLU A 43 2.53 -10.43 -16.45
CA GLU A 43 1.41 -10.29 -15.50
C GLU A 43 1.72 -11.00 -14.17
N ALA A 44 2.41 -12.15 -14.23
CA ALA A 44 2.84 -12.88 -13.05
C ALA A 44 3.85 -12.07 -12.20
N ASP A 45 4.83 -11.41 -12.83
CA ASP A 45 5.80 -10.56 -12.14
C ASP A 45 5.09 -9.37 -11.49
N SER A 46 4.16 -8.76 -12.21
CA SER A 46 3.37 -7.64 -11.71
C SER A 46 2.49 -8.04 -10.54
N LEU A 47 1.76 -9.15 -10.65
CA LEU A 47 0.93 -9.68 -9.56
C LEU A 47 1.77 -9.96 -8.30
N TRP A 48 2.92 -10.58 -8.48
CA TRP A 48 3.86 -10.85 -7.40
C TRP A 48 4.35 -9.56 -6.74
N PHE A 49 4.80 -8.60 -7.53
CA PHE A 49 5.34 -7.32 -7.07
C PHE A 49 4.35 -6.53 -6.21
N TYR A 50 3.06 -6.54 -6.60
CA TYR A 50 2.03 -5.77 -5.91
C TYR A 50 1.47 -6.47 -4.65
N ASN A 51 1.49 -7.80 -4.59
CA ASN A 51 0.70 -8.53 -3.60
C ASN A 51 1.49 -9.46 -2.68
N ILE A 52 2.75 -9.80 -3.00
CA ILE A 52 3.55 -10.67 -2.13
C ILE A 52 4.25 -9.81 -1.07
N THR A 53 4.01 -10.12 0.18
CA THR A 53 4.62 -9.41 1.31
C THR A 53 6.11 -9.67 1.38
N GLN A 54 6.84 -8.73 2.00
CA GLN A 54 8.29 -8.85 2.26
C GLN A 54 8.59 -9.48 3.62
N GLY A 55 7.61 -10.15 4.24
CA GLY A 55 7.75 -10.69 5.59
C GLY A 55 7.70 -9.61 6.68
N SER A 56 7.10 -8.47 6.39
CA SER A 56 7.01 -7.33 7.30
C SER A 56 5.68 -7.32 8.06
N ALA A 57 5.47 -8.25 8.97
CA ALA A 57 4.30 -8.28 9.85
C ALA A 57 4.35 -7.08 10.83
N LEU A 58 3.87 -5.90 10.43
CA LEU A 58 4.10 -4.64 11.13
C LEU A 58 3.03 -4.33 12.16
N ILE A 59 1.75 -4.38 11.78
CA ILE A 59 0.63 -3.94 12.61
C ILE A 59 -0.45 -5.01 12.53
N PRO A 60 -1.08 -5.45 13.64
CA PRO A 60 -2.22 -6.35 13.58
C PRO A 60 -3.27 -5.84 12.60
N TYR A 61 -3.73 -6.70 11.70
CA TYR A 61 -4.49 -6.30 10.52
C TYR A 61 -5.80 -5.59 10.86
N ASP A 62 -6.61 -6.20 11.72
CA ASP A 62 -7.88 -5.61 12.14
C ASP A 62 -7.69 -4.29 12.89
N PHE A 63 -6.59 -4.16 13.61
CA PHE A 63 -6.24 -2.92 14.27
C PHE A 63 -5.92 -1.84 13.23
N TYR A 64 -5.09 -2.13 12.23
CA TYR A 64 -4.76 -1.20 11.15
C TYR A 64 -6.00 -0.72 10.39
N LEU A 65 -6.93 -1.63 10.10
CA LEU A 65 -8.15 -1.28 9.35
C LEU A 65 -9.05 -0.27 10.08
N ASN A 66 -8.98 -0.20 11.41
CA ASN A 66 -9.82 0.63 12.25
C ASN A 66 -9.08 1.78 12.95
N LEU A 67 -7.86 2.07 12.54
CA LEU A 67 -7.04 3.11 13.12
C LEU A 67 -7.49 4.50 12.67
N GLU A 68 -7.99 5.32 13.61
CA GLU A 68 -8.41 6.70 13.36
C GLU A 68 -7.27 7.70 13.60
N LEU A 69 -7.23 8.77 12.82
CA LEU A 69 -6.33 9.88 13.05
C LEU A 69 -6.65 10.61 14.37
N GLN A 70 -5.62 11.12 15.02
CA GLN A 70 -5.79 11.93 16.23
C GLN A 70 -6.67 13.15 15.93
N ASN A 71 -7.72 13.33 16.73
CA ASN A 71 -8.70 14.43 16.62
C ASN A 71 -9.54 14.44 15.31
N SER A 72 -9.64 13.32 14.65
CA SER A 72 -10.45 13.11 13.45
C SER A 72 -11.15 11.75 13.52
N ASN A 73 -12.18 11.56 12.71
CA ASN A 73 -12.81 10.26 12.49
C ASN A 73 -12.31 9.63 11.17
N GLU A 74 -11.33 10.25 10.52
CA GLU A 74 -10.70 9.69 9.33
C GLU A 74 -9.79 8.52 9.71
N LEU A 75 -9.88 7.44 8.95
CA LEU A 75 -9.00 6.29 9.15
C LEU A 75 -7.62 6.57 8.52
N ILE A 76 -6.56 6.05 9.14
CA ILE A 76 -5.19 6.16 8.61
C ILE A 76 -5.06 5.60 7.19
N ARG A 77 -5.94 4.65 6.81
CA ARG A 77 -6.00 4.01 5.51
C ARG A 77 -6.91 4.72 4.50
N ASP A 78 -7.64 5.76 4.89
CA ASP A 78 -8.49 6.51 3.96
C ASP A 78 -7.65 7.11 2.83
N ASN A 79 -8.19 7.11 1.61
CA ASN A 79 -7.46 7.55 0.43
C ASN A 79 -6.93 8.98 0.52
N SER A 80 -7.66 9.88 1.21
CA SER A 80 -7.22 11.25 1.48
C SER A 80 -6.00 11.30 2.39
N VAL A 81 -5.96 10.42 3.39
CA VAL A 81 -4.84 10.32 4.34
C VAL A 81 -3.64 9.68 3.68
N ILE A 82 -3.85 8.59 2.95
CA ILE A 82 -2.82 7.90 2.17
C ILE A 82 -2.15 8.87 1.18
N ASP A 83 -2.93 9.63 0.41
CA ASP A 83 -2.42 10.62 -0.53
C ASP A 83 -1.62 11.73 0.15
N LYS A 84 -2.06 12.21 1.32
CA LYS A 84 -1.36 13.23 2.11
C LYS A 84 0.09 12.82 2.43
N TYR A 85 0.31 11.53 2.69
CA TYR A 85 1.65 10.97 2.92
C TYR A 85 2.33 10.48 1.63
N ARG A 86 1.75 10.79 0.47
CA ARG A 86 2.28 10.43 -0.86
C ARG A 86 2.39 8.92 -1.11
N TYR A 87 1.62 8.12 -0.39
CA TYR A 87 1.33 6.78 -0.83
C TYR A 87 0.26 6.82 -1.93
N LEU A 88 0.19 5.78 -2.74
CA LEU A 88 -0.73 5.73 -3.87
C LEU A 88 -2.05 5.08 -3.45
N PRO A 89 -3.17 5.84 -3.45
CA PRO A 89 -4.47 5.28 -3.11
C PRO A 89 -4.95 4.23 -4.10
N GLN A 90 -5.74 3.26 -3.59
CA GLN A 90 -6.39 2.23 -4.41
C GLN A 90 -7.84 2.03 -3.97
N LYS A 91 -8.69 1.57 -4.90
CA LYS A 91 -9.98 0.95 -4.59
C LYS A 91 -9.80 -0.54 -4.29
N ALA A 92 -10.82 -1.16 -3.69
CA ALA A 92 -10.84 -2.60 -3.48
C ALA A 92 -10.77 -3.36 -4.81
N THR A 93 -10.02 -4.46 -4.80
CA THR A 93 -9.87 -5.41 -5.91
C THR A 93 -9.95 -6.83 -5.38
N PHE A 94 -9.91 -7.83 -6.26
CA PHE A 94 -9.88 -9.24 -5.83
C PHE A 94 -8.67 -9.56 -4.93
N PHE A 95 -7.50 -9.00 -5.25
CA PHE A 95 -6.26 -9.25 -4.48
C PHE A 95 -6.07 -8.27 -3.31
N ASN A 96 -6.81 -7.19 -3.27
CA ASN A 96 -6.77 -6.16 -2.24
C ASN A 96 -8.21 -5.78 -1.84
N PRO A 97 -8.95 -6.70 -1.19
CA PRO A 97 -10.38 -6.52 -0.92
C PRO A 97 -10.68 -5.34 0.01
N ASP A 98 -9.73 -4.94 0.84
CA ASP A 98 -9.88 -3.83 1.78
C ASP A 98 -9.45 -2.47 1.18
N GLY A 99 -9.01 -2.44 -0.08
CA GLY A 99 -8.60 -1.21 -0.76
C GLY A 99 -7.40 -0.52 -0.11
N LEU A 100 -6.44 -1.30 0.39
CA LEU A 100 -5.21 -0.74 0.97
C LEU A 100 -4.39 -0.01 -0.09
N ALA A 101 -3.55 0.93 0.34
CA ALA A 101 -2.63 1.65 -0.54
C ALA A 101 -1.72 0.71 -1.33
N VAL A 102 -1.20 1.18 -2.46
CA VAL A 102 -0.19 0.43 -3.24
C VAL A 102 0.94 -0.02 -2.34
N GLY A 103 1.23 -1.31 -2.40
CA GLY A 103 2.29 -1.92 -1.62
C GLY A 103 1.95 -2.24 -0.16
N PHE A 104 0.72 -2.01 0.26
CA PHE A 104 0.24 -2.47 1.56
C PHE A 104 -0.52 -3.78 1.36
N ALA A 105 -0.18 -4.79 2.13
CA ALA A 105 -0.77 -6.10 1.99
C ALA A 105 -1.07 -6.73 3.35
N LYS A 106 -2.00 -7.68 3.33
CA LYS A 106 -2.26 -8.55 4.47
C LYS A 106 -1.28 -9.70 4.45
N GLU A 107 -0.62 -9.93 5.58
CA GLU A 107 0.29 -11.04 5.80
C GLU A 107 -0.17 -11.87 6.98
N THR A 108 -0.17 -13.20 6.83
CA THR A 108 -0.44 -14.12 7.93
C THR A 108 0.87 -14.67 8.47
N TYR A 109 1.20 -14.31 9.71
CA TYR A 109 2.39 -14.79 10.40
C TYR A 109 2.00 -15.46 11.72
N GLN A 110 2.44 -16.70 11.93
CA GLN A 110 2.10 -17.50 13.12
C GLN A 110 0.59 -17.57 13.44
N GLY A 111 -0.24 -17.68 12.37
CA GLY A 111 -1.70 -17.79 12.49
C GLY A 111 -2.42 -16.49 12.86
N LYS A 112 -1.74 -15.34 12.77
CA LYS A 112 -2.32 -14.01 12.97
C LYS A 112 -2.09 -13.16 11.74
N ASP A 113 -3.06 -12.29 11.44
CA ASP A 113 -3.01 -11.39 10.30
C ASP A 113 -2.42 -10.03 10.68
N TYR A 114 -1.53 -9.54 9.85
CA TYR A 114 -0.86 -8.25 9.99
C TYR A 114 -0.92 -7.46 8.70
N MET A 115 -0.91 -6.15 8.81
CA MET A 115 -0.55 -5.26 7.69
C MET A 115 0.96 -5.31 7.51
N GLY A 116 1.41 -5.52 6.28
CA GLY A 116 2.80 -5.52 5.89
C GLY A 116 3.00 -4.78 4.57
N TYR A 117 4.25 -4.71 4.15
CA TYR A 117 4.64 -4.08 2.89
C TYR A 117 5.01 -5.11 1.83
N THR A 118 4.76 -4.74 0.56
CA THR A 118 5.30 -5.40 -0.63
C THR A 118 6.39 -4.52 -1.24
N CYS A 119 7.08 -5.02 -2.28
CA CYS A 119 8.04 -4.22 -3.04
C CYS A 119 7.44 -2.92 -3.58
N ALA A 120 6.16 -2.94 -3.94
CA ALA A 120 5.46 -1.80 -4.52
C ALA A 120 5.34 -0.61 -3.56
N ALA A 121 5.36 -0.80 -2.24
CA ALA A 121 5.30 0.31 -1.28
C ALA A 121 6.47 1.30 -1.43
N CYS A 122 7.66 0.77 -1.72
CA CYS A 122 8.89 1.55 -1.85
C CYS A 122 9.31 1.77 -3.31
N HIS A 123 8.78 0.96 -4.22
CA HIS A 123 9.22 0.92 -5.61
C HIS A 123 8.08 1.11 -6.62
N THR A 124 7.11 1.96 -6.31
CA THR A 124 6.12 2.44 -7.30
C THR A 124 6.05 3.95 -7.24
N SER A 125 6.34 4.59 -8.36
CA SER A 125 6.20 6.03 -8.55
C SER A 125 4.94 6.38 -9.29
N GLN A 126 4.45 7.61 -9.11
CA GLN A 126 3.44 8.20 -9.97
C GLN A 126 3.86 9.60 -10.39
N VAL A 127 3.69 9.92 -11.67
CA VAL A 127 3.91 11.25 -12.24
C VAL A 127 2.61 11.72 -12.87
N ASN A 128 2.12 12.89 -12.44
CA ASN A 128 0.97 13.53 -13.05
C ASN A 128 1.44 14.64 -13.98
N TYR A 129 1.03 14.58 -15.25
CA TYR A 129 1.37 15.57 -16.25
C TYR A 129 0.16 15.89 -17.10
N LYS A 130 -0.20 17.16 -17.16
CA LYS A 130 -1.35 17.68 -17.94
C LYS A 130 -2.65 16.91 -17.66
N GLY A 131 -2.91 16.57 -16.39
CA GLY A 131 -4.10 15.87 -15.96
C GLY A 131 -4.10 14.35 -16.20
N GLN A 132 -3.02 13.80 -16.72
CA GLN A 132 -2.82 12.36 -16.86
C GLN A 132 -1.82 11.86 -15.82
N ALA A 133 -2.16 10.78 -15.13
CA ALA A 133 -1.27 10.10 -14.21
C ALA A 133 -0.62 8.88 -14.87
N ILE A 134 0.68 8.71 -14.64
CA ILE A 134 1.47 7.58 -15.13
C ILE A 134 2.12 6.92 -13.92
N ARG A 135 1.86 5.64 -13.70
CA ARG A 135 2.52 4.81 -12.68
C ARG A 135 3.70 4.07 -13.29
N ILE A 136 4.79 4.01 -12.53
CA ILE A 136 6.08 3.44 -12.93
C ILE A 136 6.47 2.41 -11.89
N ASP A 137 6.31 1.13 -12.22
CA ASP A 137 6.73 0.02 -11.39
C ASP A 137 8.27 -0.03 -11.34
N GLY A 138 8.83 -0.31 -10.17
CA GLY A 138 10.28 -0.24 -9.95
C GLY A 138 10.84 1.18 -9.74
N GLY A 139 10.03 2.22 -9.98
CA GLY A 139 10.43 3.60 -9.71
C GLY A 139 10.48 3.90 -8.20
N PRO A 140 11.35 4.80 -7.73
CA PRO A 140 11.43 5.14 -6.32
C PRO A 140 10.11 5.78 -5.85
N THR A 141 9.61 5.34 -4.71
CA THR A 141 8.41 5.95 -4.11
C THR A 141 8.66 7.41 -3.72
N MET A 142 7.60 8.22 -3.78
CA MET A 142 7.57 9.57 -3.24
C MET A 142 6.97 9.61 -1.82
N ALA A 143 6.65 8.46 -1.24
CA ALA A 143 5.98 8.36 0.05
C ALA A 143 6.83 8.91 1.20
N ASP A 144 6.19 9.69 2.07
CA ASP A 144 6.76 10.15 3.34
C ASP A 144 6.50 9.11 4.44
N ILE A 145 7.26 8.02 4.40
CA ILE A 145 7.15 6.93 5.35
C ILE A 145 7.39 7.39 6.79
N VAL A 146 8.30 8.33 7.00
CA VAL A 146 8.64 8.81 8.34
C VAL A 146 7.47 9.53 8.98
N SER A 147 6.84 10.45 8.24
CA SER A 147 5.67 11.16 8.74
C SER A 147 4.46 10.25 8.90
N TYR A 148 4.29 9.25 8.01
CA TYR A 148 3.23 8.26 8.13
C TYR A 148 3.38 7.40 9.39
N LEU A 149 4.57 6.87 9.66
CA LEU A 149 4.83 6.10 10.88
C LEU A 149 4.65 6.94 12.15
N LYS A 150 5.12 8.20 12.15
CA LYS A 150 4.86 9.14 13.26
C LYS A 150 3.37 9.42 13.45
N ALA A 151 2.58 9.45 12.38
CA ALA A 151 1.13 9.58 12.50
C ALA A 151 0.54 8.35 13.20
N ILE A 152 0.94 7.15 12.79
CA ILE A 152 0.52 5.89 13.44
C ILE A 152 0.88 5.88 14.93
N GLU A 153 2.09 6.29 15.30
CA GLU A 153 2.52 6.37 16.71
C GLU A 153 1.68 7.35 17.56
N ARG A 154 1.14 8.40 16.93
CA ARG A 154 0.33 9.43 17.60
C ARG A 154 -1.16 9.11 17.63
N LEU A 155 -1.57 8.00 17.03
CA LEU A 155 -2.98 7.66 16.97
C LEU A 155 -3.54 7.47 18.36
N LYS A 156 -4.76 7.96 18.56
CA LYS A 156 -5.52 7.62 19.75
C LYS A 156 -5.70 6.11 19.74
N ILE A 157 -4.99 5.44 20.61
CA ILE A 157 -5.43 4.14 21.09
C ILE A 157 -6.75 4.44 21.78
N VAL A 158 -7.86 4.35 21.05
CA VAL A 158 -9.16 4.26 21.68
C VAL A 158 -9.07 3.00 22.54
N ALA A 159 -8.97 3.23 23.83
CA ALA A 159 -8.65 2.21 24.82
C ALA A 159 -9.74 1.16 24.86
N ILE A 160 -9.66 0.20 23.95
CA ILE A 160 -10.17 -1.14 24.15
C ILE A 160 -8.94 -1.98 24.51
N GLY A 161 -8.51 -1.87 25.77
CA GLY A 161 -7.74 -2.89 26.46
C GLY A 161 -6.39 -3.33 25.88
N PHE A 162 -5.64 -2.49 25.15
CA PHE A 162 -4.36 -2.87 24.55
C PHE A 162 -3.19 -2.01 25.05
N ALA A 163 -2.83 -2.20 26.30
CA ALA A 163 -1.57 -1.68 26.87
C ALA A 163 -0.35 -2.58 26.57
N ILE A 164 -0.38 -3.38 25.52
CA ILE A 164 0.72 -4.31 25.21
C ILE A 164 0.94 -4.31 23.70
N PHE A 165 1.80 -3.43 23.15
CA PHE A 165 2.55 -3.76 21.93
C PHE A 165 3.44 -2.61 21.43
N LEU A 166 4.40 -2.14 22.21
CA LEU A 166 5.39 -1.16 21.74
C LEU A 166 6.86 -1.58 21.95
N PRO A 167 7.27 -2.86 21.81
CA PRO A 167 8.69 -3.16 21.69
C PRO A 167 9.17 -3.50 20.27
N ALA A 168 8.30 -3.61 19.25
CA ALA A 168 8.69 -4.19 17.96
C ALA A 168 9.17 -3.19 16.88
N ILE A 169 8.92 -1.89 17.04
CA ILE A 169 9.25 -0.90 15.99
C ILE A 169 10.69 -0.35 16.12
N SER A 170 11.35 -0.53 17.26
CA SER A 170 12.72 -0.05 17.47
C SER A 170 13.81 -0.93 16.87
N GLY A 171 13.48 -2.04 16.22
CA GLY A 171 14.42 -3.03 15.69
C GLY A 171 14.42 -3.21 14.17
N ALA A 172 13.72 -2.38 13.42
CA ALA A 172 13.78 -2.45 11.96
C ALA A 172 15.15 -1.90 11.48
N GLU A 173 16.08 -2.80 11.23
CA GLU A 173 17.30 -2.46 10.52
C GLU A 173 16.97 -1.93 9.11
N PRO A 174 17.62 -0.86 8.65
CA PRO A 174 17.41 -0.37 7.28
C PRO A 174 17.85 -1.46 6.29
N CYS A 175 17.06 -1.68 5.25
CA CYS A 175 17.39 -2.58 4.15
C CYS A 175 18.71 -2.16 3.48
N THR A 176 19.83 -2.60 4.01
CA THR A 176 21.15 -2.53 3.35
C THR A 176 21.32 -3.78 2.49
N GLY A 177 20.59 -3.85 1.38
CA GLY A 177 20.83 -4.85 0.35
C GLY A 177 22.08 -4.48 -0.45
N SER A 178 23.19 -5.19 -0.22
CA SER A 178 24.29 -5.23 -1.17
C SER A 178 23.79 -5.86 -2.46
N TYR A 179 23.77 -5.09 -3.52
CA TYR A 179 23.61 -5.63 -4.87
C TYR A 179 24.96 -6.21 -5.30
N ILE A 180 25.01 -7.51 -5.52
CA ILE A 180 25.99 -8.19 -6.38
C ILE A 180 25.24 -8.65 -7.62
#